data_809fac7fe753ebbe16a5a720df6d82cd
#
_entry.id   809fac7fe753ebbe16a5a720df6d82cd
#
_cell.length_a   1.000
_cell.length_b   1.000
_cell.length_c   1.000
_cell.angle_alpha   90.00
_cell.angle_beta   90.00
_cell.angle_gamma   90.00
#
_symmetry.space_group_name_H-M   'P 1'
#
loop_
_entity.id
_entity.type
_entity.pdbx_description
1 polymer ?
#
loop_
_entity_poly.entity_id
_entity_poly.type
_entity_poly.pdbx_seq_one_letter_code
_entity_poly.pdbx_strand_id
1 'polypeptide(L)'
;VRVLCVRLWDGDELTVRQMKEFLPFQFLPDIRYFSETKFQKDIPISMLEQRYESENRILEAVSRGDEEAAVEAMHQHSRFTYGGRFEGTLYQQKNRMIVFNTLLRKAIEPSKVHPYYIDAISSKYARIIEEADEVPEELMWQMVRDYCAYVRRYSLKEYSPAVQKVMN
;
A
#
# COMPACT_ATOMS: atom_id res chain seq x y z
N VAL A 1 5.29 -15.31 23.69
CA VAL A 1 6.73 -15.46 23.99
C VAL A 1 7.07 -16.94 24.16
N ARG A 2 6.39 -17.70 25.01
CA ARG A 2 6.62 -19.14 25.25
C ARG A 2 6.57 -20.00 23.96
N VAL A 3 5.60 -19.78 23.09
CA VAL A 3 5.44 -20.53 21.82
C VAL A 3 6.57 -20.22 20.82
N LEU A 4 7.09 -18.99 20.81
CA LEU A 4 8.22 -18.60 19.97
C LEU A 4 9.54 -19.23 20.47
N CYS A 5 9.75 -19.30 21.78
CA CYS A 5 10.93 -19.94 22.36
C CYS A 5 10.97 -21.46 22.05
N VAL A 6 9.85 -22.16 22.18
CA VAL A 6 9.76 -23.59 21.87
C VAL A 6 10.05 -23.91 20.40
N ARG A 7 9.69 -23.02 19.46
CA ARG A 7 9.92 -23.24 18.02
C ARG A 7 11.31 -22.83 17.53
N LEU A 8 11.94 -21.88 18.18
CA LEU A 8 13.22 -21.32 17.73
C LEU A 8 14.43 -21.90 18.49
N TRP A 9 14.23 -22.44 19.69
CA TRP A 9 15.31 -22.91 20.57
C TRP A 9 15.06 -24.30 21.18
N ASP A 10 14.46 -25.22 20.42
CA ASP A 10 14.31 -26.64 20.80
C ASP A 10 13.77 -26.89 22.22
N GLY A 11 12.94 -26.01 22.73
CA GLY A 11 12.26 -26.18 24.01
C GLY A 11 12.91 -25.54 25.23
N ASP A 12 14.04 -24.88 25.08
CA ASP A 12 14.67 -24.16 26.20
C ASP A 12 13.89 -22.89 26.56
N GLU A 13 13.49 -22.75 27.81
CA GLU A 13 12.87 -21.54 28.33
C GLU A 13 13.92 -20.43 28.51
N LEU A 14 14.08 -19.58 27.50
CA LEU A 14 14.89 -18.37 27.62
C LEU A 14 14.14 -17.33 28.45
N THR A 15 14.78 -16.82 29.48
CA THR A 15 14.29 -15.65 30.21
C THR A 15 14.37 -14.40 29.35
N VAL A 16 13.51 -13.41 29.59
CA VAL A 16 13.55 -12.11 28.89
C VAL A 16 14.93 -11.44 28.97
N ARG A 17 15.67 -11.72 30.03
CA ARG A 17 17.04 -11.23 30.22
C ARG A 17 18.02 -11.91 29.25
N GLN A 18 17.95 -13.23 29.11
CA GLN A 18 18.76 -14.00 28.18
C GLN A 18 18.47 -13.61 26.72
N MET A 19 17.21 -13.36 26.38
CA MET A 19 16.84 -12.86 25.04
C MET A 19 17.45 -11.48 24.74
N LYS A 20 17.57 -10.59 25.74
CA LYS A 20 18.23 -9.28 25.56
C LYS A 20 19.73 -9.41 25.37
N GLU A 21 20.37 -10.43 25.95
CA GLU A 21 21.82 -10.68 25.81
C GLU A 21 22.13 -11.36 24.45
N PHE A 22 21.21 -12.18 23.91
CA PHE A 22 21.34 -12.86 22.62
C PHE A 22 20.98 -12.01 21.41
N LEU A 23 20.16 -10.99 21.57
CA LEU A 23 19.85 -10.04 20.50
C LEU A 23 20.95 -8.96 20.51
N PRO A 24 21.98 -9.08 19.64
CA PRO A 24 23.07 -8.11 19.59
C PRO A 24 22.61 -6.73 19.09
N PHE A 25 21.31 -6.55 18.91
CA PHE A 25 20.73 -5.31 18.47
C PHE A 25 19.42 -5.01 19.18
N GLN A 26 19.38 -3.86 19.76
CA GLN A 26 18.24 -3.07 20.15
C GLN A 26 17.21 -2.92 19.01
N PHE A 27 16.72 -4.02 18.48
CA PHE A 27 15.62 -4.06 17.52
C PHE A 27 14.25 -4.14 18.21
N LEU A 28 14.20 -3.86 19.52
CA LEU A 28 12.96 -3.36 20.08
C LEU A 28 12.98 -1.86 19.75
N PRO A 29 12.19 -1.41 18.77
CA PRO A 29 11.97 0.02 18.64
C PRO A 29 11.53 0.47 20.03
N ASP A 30 12.26 1.38 20.64
CA ASP A 30 11.85 1.95 21.91
C ASP A 30 10.46 2.52 21.65
N ILE A 31 9.45 1.85 22.21
CA ILE A 31 8.04 2.28 22.02
C ILE A 31 7.91 3.74 22.47
N ARG A 32 8.77 4.19 23.41
CA ARG A 32 8.90 5.60 23.79
C ARG A 32 9.39 6.49 22.66
N TYR A 33 10.23 5.97 21.75
CA TYR A 33 10.68 6.73 20.56
C TYR A 33 9.51 7.06 19.63
N PHE A 34 8.54 6.16 19.47
CA PHE A 34 7.33 6.43 18.70
C PHE A 34 6.35 7.35 19.42
N SER A 35 6.35 7.36 20.76
CA SER A 35 5.49 8.26 21.56
C SER A 35 6.04 9.68 21.66
N GLU A 36 7.34 9.88 21.45
CA GLU A 36 8.03 11.18 21.56
C GLU A 36 8.28 11.84 20.21
N THR A 37 8.12 11.13 19.09
CA THR A 37 8.22 11.76 17.79
C THR A 37 7.10 12.78 17.61
N LYS A 38 7.45 14.02 17.42
CA LYS A 38 6.56 15.18 17.18
C LYS A 38 5.48 14.93 16.10
N PHE A 39 5.65 13.90 15.30
CA PHE A 39 4.74 13.56 14.20
C PHE A 39 3.36 13.08 14.63
N GLN A 40 3.18 12.60 15.86
CA GLN A 40 1.91 12.04 16.30
C GLN A 40 1.10 12.97 17.23
N LYS A 41 1.73 14.02 17.78
CA LYS A 41 1.06 14.90 18.75
C LYS A 41 0.07 15.90 18.14
N ASP A 42 0.18 16.18 16.84
CA ASP A 42 -0.56 17.28 16.23
C ASP A 42 -1.68 16.86 15.25
N ILE A 43 -1.84 15.55 14.98
CA ILE A 43 -2.87 15.07 14.06
C ILE A 43 -4.04 14.49 14.88
N PRO A 44 -5.25 15.06 14.80
CA PRO A 44 -6.43 14.52 15.46
C PRO A 44 -6.70 13.07 14.99
N ILE A 45 -7.06 12.18 15.92
CA ILE A 45 -7.37 10.77 15.62
C ILE A 45 -8.45 10.68 14.54
N SER A 46 -9.48 11.52 14.62
CA SER A 46 -10.54 11.58 13.61
C SER A 46 -10.03 11.89 12.19
N MET A 47 -8.99 12.71 12.07
CA MET A 47 -8.38 13.00 10.77
C MET A 47 -7.58 11.80 10.23
N LEU A 48 -6.94 11.04 11.11
CA LEU A 48 -6.30 9.78 10.72
C LEU A 48 -7.32 8.75 10.24
N GLU A 49 -8.41 8.57 10.99
CA GLU A 49 -9.51 7.67 10.63
C GLU A 49 -10.11 8.02 9.26
N GLN A 50 -10.44 9.29 9.03
CA GLN A 50 -10.94 9.77 7.74
C GLN A 50 -9.96 9.55 6.60
N ARG A 51 -8.67 9.71 6.85
CA ARG A 51 -7.63 9.45 5.85
C ARG A 51 -7.58 7.98 5.45
N TYR A 52 -7.59 7.06 6.42
CA TYR A 52 -7.62 5.63 6.15
C TYR A 52 -8.92 5.20 5.47
N GLU A 53 -10.04 5.75 5.89
CA GLU A 53 -11.34 5.47 5.25
C GLU A 53 -11.35 5.92 3.78
N SER A 54 -10.86 7.13 3.48
CA SER A 54 -10.79 7.62 2.11
C SER A 54 -9.80 6.80 1.26
N GLU A 55 -8.68 6.35 1.81
CA GLU A 55 -7.74 5.45 1.14
C GLU A 55 -8.41 4.12 0.80
N ASN A 56 -9.12 3.52 1.74
CA ASN A 56 -9.86 2.27 1.51
C ASN A 56 -10.93 2.42 0.42
N ARG A 57 -11.63 3.56 0.37
CA ARG A 57 -12.62 3.83 -0.71
C ARG A 57 -11.97 3.88 -2.09
N ILE A 58 -10.77 4.49 -2.21
CA ILE A 58 -10.00 4.49 -3.46
C ILE A 58 -9.69 3.05 -3.88
N LEU A 59 -9.11 2.27 -2.97
CA LEU A 59 -8.69 0.89 -3.27
C LEU A 59 -9.88 0.00 -3.62
N GLU A 60 -11.00 0.16 -2.94
CA GLU A 60 -12.23 -0.57 -3.24
C GLU A 60 -12.81 -0.21 -4.61
N ALA A 61 -12.87 1.07 -4.97
CA ALA A 61 -13.32 1.52 -6.28
C ALA A 61 -12.41 0.99 -7.40
N VAL A 62 -11.09 1.06 -7.20
CA VAL A 62 -10.09 0.50 -8.13
C VAL A 62 -10.27 -1.00 -8.29
N SER A 63 -10.53 -1.74 -7.21
CA SER A 63 -10.75 -3.20 -7.27
C SER A 63 -11.96 -3.59 -8.11
N ARG A 64 -12.94 -2.71 -8.21
CA ARG A 64 -14.14 -2.89 -9.06
C ARG A 64 -13.95 -2.37 -10.49
N GLY A 65 -12.86 -1.64 -10.75
CA GLY A 65 -12.65 -0.95 -12.01
C GLY A 65 -13.54 0.29 -12.19
N ASP A 66 -14.09 0.80 -11.09
CA ASP A 66 -14.97 1.97 -11.06
C ASP A 66 -14.15 3.26 -11.02
N GLU A 67 -13.87 3.80 -12.19
CA GLU A 67 -13.02 4.98 -12.34
C GLU A 67 -13.66 6.24 -11.75
N GLU A 68 -14.97 6.42 -11.90
CA GLU A 68 -15.67 7.59 -11.39
C GLU A 68 -15.63 7.62 -9.87
N ALA A 69 -15.97 6.50 -9.23
CA ALA A 69 -15.90 6.38 -7.78
C ALA A 69 -14.46 6.51 -7.25
N ALA A 70 -13.47 6.00 -7.97
CA ALA A 70 -12.06 6.11 -7.58
C ALA A 70 -11.56 7.56 -7.64
N VAL A 71 -11.91 8.29 -8.71
CA VAL A 71 -11.58 9.71 -8.87
C VAL A 71 -12.26 10.55 -7.80
N GLU A 72 -13.53 10.33 -7.51
CA GLU A 72 -14.25 11.05 -6.46
C GLU A 72 -13.62 10.77 -5.07
N ALA A 73 -13.29 9.51 -4.78
CA ALA A 73 -12.62 9.17 -3.54
C ALA A 73 -11.24 9.82 -3.42
N MET A 74 -10.49 9.96 -4.52
CA MET A 74 -9.23 10.70 -4.55
C MET A 74 -9.41 12.19 -4.27
N HIS A 75 -10.44 12.84 -4.84
CA HIS A 75 -10.76 14.23 -4.51
C HIS A 75 -11.08 14.41 -3.03
N GLN A 76 -11.81 13.47 -2.42
CA GLN A 76 -12.06 13.48 -0.98
C GLN A 76 -10.78 13.27 -0.18
N HIS A 77 -9.94 12.31 -0.59
CA HIS A 77 -8.67 12.01 0.06
C HIS A 77 -7.72 13.22 0.05
N SER A 78 -7.64 13.96 -1.05
CA SER A 78 -6.77 15.14 -1.19
C SER A 78 -7.08 16.21 -0.13
N ARG A 79 -8.34 16.34 0.30
CA ARG A 79 -8.77 17.27 1.35
C ARG A 79 -8.19 16.93 2.73
N PHE A 80 -7.91 15.65 3.00
CA PHE A 80 -7.35 15.17 4.27
C PHE A 80 -5.82 15.08 4.25
N THR A 81 -5.20 15.32 3.11
CA THR A 81 -3.75 15.24 2.94
C THR A 81 -3.07 16.59 3.22
N TYR A 82 -3.78 17.51 3.89
CA TYR A 82 -3.21 18.78 4.31
C TYR A 82 -2.02 18.56 5.23
N GLY A 83 -0.87 19.01 4.80
CA GLY A 83 0.39 18.96 5.53
C GLY A 83 1.47 18.14 4.83
N GLY A 84 1.89 18.57 3.61
CA GLY A 84 3.22 18.23 3.11
C GLY A 84 3.45 16.82 2.59
N ARG A 85 2.40 16.04 2.24
CA ARG A 85 2.65 14.73 1.61
C ARG A 85 3.29 14.83 0.22
N PHE A 86 3.06 15.94 -0.49
CA PHE A 86 3.74 16.27 -1.75
C PHE A 86 4.95 17.20 -1.54
N GLU A 87 5.08 17.77 -0.34
CA GLU A 87 6.29 18.44 0.08
C GLU A 87 7.33 17.40 0.49
N GLY A 88 8.57 17.67 0.18
CA GLY A 88 9.68 16.78 0.52
C GLY A 88 10.62 16.59 -0.66
N THR A 89 11.71 15.89 -0.40
CA THR A 89 12.70 15.57 -1.42
C THR A 89 12.10 14.66 -2.50
N LEU A 90 12.66 14.70 -3.70
CA LEU A 90 12.30 13.78 -4.80
C LEU A 90 12.29 12.31 -4.33
N TYR A 91 13.26 11.93 -3.52
CA TYR A 91 13.33 10.58 -2.93
C TYR A 91 12.09 10.24 -2.09
N GLN A 92 11.63 11.16 -1.23
CA GLN A 92 10.43 10.95 -0.42
C GLN A 92 9.16 10.89 -1.28
N GLN A 93 9.09 11.68 -2.34
CA GLN A 93 7.97 11.65 -3.29
C GLN A 93 7.93 10.31 -4.03
N LYS A 94 9.06 9.83 -4.57
CA LYS A 94 9.17 8.52 -5.22
C LYS A 94 8.77 7.37 -4.29
N ASN A 95 9.25 7.38 -3.06
CA ASN A 95 8.89 6.35 -2.07
C ASN A 95 7.37 6.30 -1.83
N ARG A 96 6.72 7.44 -1.71
CA ARG A 96 5.25 7.49 -1.55
C ARG A 96 4.53 6.91 -2.76
N MET A 97 4.99 7.22 -3.97
CA MET A 97 4.40 6.70 -5.20
C MET A 97 4.61 5.19 -5.34
N ILE A 98 5.77 4.66 -4.93
CA ILE A 98 6.01 3.21 -4.91
C ILE A 98 5.09 2.51 -3.91
N VAL A 99 4.90 3.07 -2.71
CA VAL A 99 3.92 2.55 -1.74
C VAL A 99 2.51 2.57 -2.32
N PHE A 100 2.10 3.67 -2.95
CA PHE A 100 0.79 3.79 -3.57
C PHE A 100 0.60 2.79 -4.71
N ASN A 101 1.60 2.63 -5.59
CA ASN A 101 1.61 1.60 -6.63
C ASN A 101 1.41 0.19 -6.04
N THR A 102 2.08 -0.10 -4.93
CA THR A 102 1.95 -1.39 -4.23
C THR A 102 0.53 -1.61 -3.69
N LEU A 103 -0.08 -0.58 -3.11
CA LEU A 103 -1.46 -0.65 -2.61
C LEU A 103 -2.46 -0.88 -3.76
N LEU A 104 -2.32 -0.16 -4.87
CA LEU A 104 -3.18 -0.36 -6.06
C LEU A 104 -3.02 -1.77 -6.64
N ARG A 105 -1.79 -2.29 -6.73
CA ARG A 105 -1.52 -3.68 -7.11
C ARG A 105 -2.26 -4.67 -6.22
N LYS A 106 -2.17 -4.48 -4.91
CA LYS A 106 -2.86 -5.34 -3.94
C LYS A 106 -4.38 -5.23 -4.04
N ALA A 107 -4.91 -4.03 -4.30
CA ALA A 107 -6.34 -3.81 -4.44
C ALA A 107 -6.96 -4.59 -5.62
N ILE A 108 -6.24 -4.78 -6.72
CA ILE A 108 -6.76 -5.48 -7.90
C ILE A 108 -6.56 -7.01 -7.88
N GLU A 109 -5.79 -7.57 -6.94
CA GLU A 109 -5.61 -9.03 -6.82
C GLU A 109 -6.94 -9.80 -6.71
N PRO A 110 -7.93 -9.36 -5.88
CA PRO A 110 -9.22 -10.05 -5.79
C PRO A 110 -10.11 -9.90 -7.04
N SER A 111 -9.76 -9.03 -7.98
CA SER A 111 -10.61 -8.69 -9.14
C SER A 111 -10.55 -9.73 -10.26
N LYS A 112 -9.91 -10.88 -10.01
CA LYS A 112 -9.70 -11.97 -10.99
C LYS A 112 -8.92 -11.53 -12.25
N VAL A 113 -8.13 -10.49 -12.16
CA VAL A 113 -7.15 -10.13 -13.18
C VAL A 113 -5.98 -11.13 -13.08
N HIS A 114 -5.55 -11.64 -14.22
CA HIS A 114 -4.43 -12.60 -14.22
C HIS A 114 -3.14 -11.94 -13.69
N PRO A 115 -2.34 -12.62 -12.84
CA PRO A 115 -1.12 -12.05 -12.22
C PRO A 115 -0.15 -11.41 -13.21
N TYR A 116 -0.04 -11.93 -14.42
CA TYR A 116 0.77 -11.36 -15.49
C TYR A 116 0.42 -9.88 -15.78
N TYR A 117 -0.87 -9.55 -15.87
CA TYR A 117 -1.30 -8.17 -16.13
C TYR A 117 -1.13 -7.28 -14.91
N ILE A 118 -1.34 -7.86 -13.71
CA ILE A 118 -1.10 -7.15 -12.45
C ILE A 118 0.37 -6.75 -12.34
N ASP A 119 1.27 -7.68 -12.63
CA ASP A 119 2.70 -7.43 -12.60
C ASP A 119 3.13 -6.42 -13.69
N ALA A 120 2.58 -6.56 -14.89
CA ALA A 120 2.90 -5.68 -16.01
C ALA A 120 2.59 -4.20 -15.71
N ILE A 121 1.40 -3.90 -15.15
CA ILE A 121 1.04 -2.51 -14.80
C ILE A 121 1.87 -2.00 -13.61
N SER A 122 2.09 -2.85 -12.60
CA SER A 122 2.86 -2.46 -11.42
C SER A 122 4.33 -2.17 -11.79
N SER A 123 4.95 -3.01 -12.61
CA SER A 123 6.32 -2.81 -13.09
C SER A 123 6.45 -1.60 -14.01
N LYS A 124 5.44 -1.34 -14.86
CA LYS A 124 5.38 -0.10 -15.68
C LYS A 124 5.51 1.13 -14.79
N TYR A 125 4.69 1.22 -13.75
CA TYR A 125 4.69 2.39 -12.88
C TYR A 125 5.90 2.46 -11.96
N ALA A 126 6.42 1.33 -11.48
CA ALA A 126 7.67 1.30 -10.73
C ALA A 126 8.81 1.96 -11.53
N ARG A 127 8.95 1.58 -12.80
CA ARG A 127 9.97 2.14 -13.70
C ARG A 127 9.75 3.64 -13.95
N ILE A 128 8.52 4.06 -14.24
CA ILE A 128 8.20 5.50 -14.44
C ILE A 128 8.61 6.32 -13.21
N ILE A 129 8.30 5.81 -12.00
CA ILE A 129 8.64 6.49 -10.76
C ILE A 129 10.16 6.51 -10.52
N GLU A 130 10.85 5.40 -10.78
CA GLU A 130 12.30 5.30 -10.60
C GLU A 130 13.07 6.24 -11.53
N GLU A 131 12.65 6.34 -12.79
CA GLU A 131 13.31 7.14 -13.82
C GLU A 131 12.92 8.63 -13.78
N ALA A 132 11.89 9.01 -13.01
CA ALA A 132 11.38 10.38 -12.97
C ALA A 132 12.39 11.35 -12.33
N ASP A 133 12.63 12.49 -12.94
CA ASP A 133 13.36 13.61 -12.36
C ASP A 133 12.49 14.48 -11.44
N GLU A 134 11.17 14.41 -11.61
CA GLU A 134 10.14 15.02 -10.78
C GLU A 134 8.91 14.09 -10.70
N VAL A 135 8.13 14.22 -9.64
CA VAL A 135 6.92 13.43 -9.43
C VAL A 135 5.69 14.35 -9.47
N PRO A 136 5.08 14.53 -10.65
CA PRO A 136 3.88 15.35 -10.76
C PRO A 136 2.69 14.69 -10.05
N GLU A 137 1.83 15.52 -9.48
CA GLU A 137 0.58 15.06 -8.83
C GLU A 137 -0.29 14.25 -9.82
N GLU A 138 -0.29 14.64 -11.08
CA GLU A 138 -1.02 13.99 -12.16
C GLU A 138 -0.66 12.50 -12.32
N LEU A 139 0.55 12.11 -11.99
CA LEU A 139 0.98 10.71 -12.05
C LEU A 139 0.12 9.81 -11.16
N MET A 140 -0.26 10.28 -9.97
CA MET A 140 -1.10 9.52 -9.05
C MET A 140 -2.51 9.31 -9.62
N TRP A 141 -3.09 10.35 -10.23
CA TRP A 141 -4.39 10.28 -10.91
C TRP A 141 -4.36 9.31 -12.09
N GLN A 142 -3.31 9.38 -12.89
CA GLN A 142 -3.13 8.48 -14.02
C GLN A 142 -3.00 7.03 -13.58
N MET A 143 -2.25 6.76 -12.51
CA MET A 143 -2.15 5.42 -11.95
C MET A 143 -3.52 4.85 -11.61
N VAL A 144 -4.36 5.59 -10.88
CA VAL A 144 -5.71 5.13 -10.50
C VAL A 144 -6.55 4.81 -11.72
N ARG A 145 -6.58 5.69 -12.73
CA ARG A 145 -7.33 5.49 -13.97
C ARG A 145 -6.84 4.24 -14.73
N ASP A 146 -5.53 4.09 -14.87
CA ASP A 146 -4.95 2.95 -15.57
C ASP A 146 -5.25 1.63 -14.85
N TYR A 147 -5.14 1.59 -13.52
CA TYR A 147 -5.49 0.40 -12.74
C TYR A 147 -6.98 0.04 -12.87
N CYS A 148 -7.89 1.02 -12.83
CA CYS A 148 -9.31 0.78 -13.11
C CYS A 148 -9.52 0.23 -14.53
N ALA A 149 -8.85 0.80 -15.53
CA ALA A 149 -8.92 0.33 -16.90
C ALA A 149 -8.40 -1.11 -17.06
N TYR A 150 -7.33 -1.48 -16.34
CA TYR A 150 -6.83 -2.85 -16.34
C TYR A 150 -7.81 -3.83 -15.73
N VAL A 151 -8.47 -3.48 -14.63
CA VAL A 151 -9.54 -4.32 -14.04
C VAL A 151 -10.68 -4.51 -15.03
N ARG A 152 -11.17 -3.45 -15.66
CA ARG A 152 -12.23 -3.56 -16.67
C ARG A 152 -11.85 -4.43 -17.85
N ARG A 153 -10.59 -4.31 -18.33
CA ARG A 153 -10.13 -4.98 -19.55
C ARG A 153 -9.74 -6.43 -19.31
N TYR A 154 -9.15 -6.75 -18.19
CA TYR A 154 -8.49 -8.05 -17.95
C TYR A 154 -9.13 -8.88 -16.84
N SER A 155 -10.24 -8.43 -16.25
CA SER A 155 -11.00 -9.24 -15.29
C SER A 155 -11.71 -10.38 -16.01
N LEU A 156 -11.47 -11.60 -15.57
CA LEU A 156 -12.11 -12.80 -16.10
C LEU A 156 -13.63 -12.84 -15.86
N LYS A 157 -14.19 -11.91 -15.09
CA LYS A 157 -15.63 -11.83 -14.82
C LYS A 157 -16.45 -11.54 -16.09
N GLU A 158 -15.86 -10.89 -17.09
CA GLU A 158 -16.52 -10.53 -18.34
C GLU A 158 -16.47 -11.64 -19.40
N TYR A 159 -15.67 -12.67 -19.17
CA TYR A 159 -15.57 -13.79 -20.11
C TYR A 159 -16.61 -14.86 -19.82
N SER A 160 -17.12 -15.50 -20.91
CA SER A 160 -18.04 -16.63 -20.76
C SER A 160 -17.38 -17.76 -19.94
N PRO A 161 -18.17 -18.61 -19.26
CA PRO A 161 -17.63 -19.72 -18.47
C PRO A 161 -16.70 -20.66 -19.27
N ALA A 162 -16.95 -20.79 -20.57
CA ALA A 162 -16.13 -21.60 -21.49
C ALA A 162 -14.72 -20.99 -21.67
N VAL A 163 -14.65 -19.66 -21.85
CA VAL A 163 -13.36 -18.94 -21.99
C VAL A 163 -12.60 -18.92 -20.67
N GLN A 164 -13.29 -18.71 -19.53
CA GLN A 164 -12.67 -18.76 -18.22
C GLN A 164 -12.02 -20.12 -17.91
N LYS A 165 -12.63 -21.22 -18.38
CA LYS A 165 -12.11 -22.59 -18.21
C LYS A 165 -10.84 -22.87 -19.01
N VAL A 166 -10.63 -22.18 -20.14
CA VAL A 166 -9.44 -22.35 -20.99
C VAL A 166 -8.26 -21.53 -20.48
N MET A 167 -8.52 -20.45 -19.73
CA MET A 167 -7.51 -19.52 -19.22
C MET A 167 -6.97 -19.88 -17.81
N ASN A 168 -7.59 -20.84 -17.15
CA ASN A 168 -7.15 -21.43 -15.87
C ASN A 168 -6.44 -22.76 -16.09
#